data_c361d566e3a4ba6d61a1f43e186d6db1
#
_entry.id   c361d566e3a4ba6d61a1f43e186d6db1
#
_cell.length_a   1.000
_cell.length_b   1.000
_cell.length_c   1.000
_cell.angle_alpha   90.00
_cell.angle_beta   90.00
_cell.angle_gamma   90.00
#
_symmetry.space_group_name_H-M   'P 1'
#
loop_
_entity.id
_entity.type
_entity.pdbx_description
1 polymer ?
#
loop_
_entity_poly.entity_id
_entity_poly.type
_entity_poly.pdbx_seq_one_letter_code
_entity_poly.pdbx_strand_id
1 'polypeptide(L)'
;MTKPANDQHAGLLDGEDRKFRVELRGSAEPNGPYPRGTFRQIVTAMLTLVMAIGLTYLVPRWHWARPWTPDMDYVPFWNLIGRVLLGEGEVADQVNVELAKVQELARVEVAADEKAEPFVDRAVRTPVEVGERLPEYVKNPEDAERVEMTLENVDTLETFYGALAASELGYAGAITRVMHYGDSAIGNDGIPGAIRMKMQARFGDAGHGFHLLGQPNASYRHQGVRFAEKSPWNHCFIIFGCREKDGHYGLGGTTFESVGGAEITLSTANKGAMGRKASHFEVWYAGAPRGGNLKVQLDLQEPVVLATAAEQLEDRWYAVDAEDGEHSLTVRAAGGGKVRAYGVVMERSVPGVVWDEMSQIGALTRRMSNFNKDHLHSQIRRRDPDLVVFMFGGNDMNTQGTMAKYREEFTEVIRLFRGAQPLPCLVMAPLDHGERDGARIVTRPIVTKLVNAQREVAKAEGCAFFDTFAAMGGEGSMGRWVRSSPALGSGDLSHLTHHGHKVVGGMLYRALVAGYVDYRKRMVGQPVQLPPQAAAKVEATDNISVAGAEKPGVGDAKDGSVPEAARPGAAVAPAQQP
;
A
#
# COMPACT_ATOMS: atom_id res chain seq x y z
N MET A 1 -48.00 33.22 -30.46
CA MET A 1 -47.02 34.32 -30.33
C MET A 1 -46.07 34.01 -29.20
N THR A 2 -44.78 34.09 -29.51
CA THR A 2 -43.58 34.07 -28.68
C THR A 2 -43.10 32.70 -28.14
N LYS A 3 -42.05 32.20 -28.77
CA LYS A 3 -41.12 31.15 -28.33
C LYS A 3 -40.45 31.51 -27.00
N PRO A 4 -40.10 30.54 -26.19
CA PRO A 4 -38.98 30.65 -25.25
C PRO A 4 -37.70 30.08 -25.85
N ALA A 5 -36.58 30.62 -25.41
CA ALA A 5 -35.21 30.34 -25.82
C ALA A 5 -34.60 29.19 -25.02
N ASN A 6 -33.70 28.48 -25.73
CA ASN A 6 -32.49 27.81 -25.28
C ASN A 6 -32.53 26.77 -24.17
N ASP A 7 -32.71 25.52 -24.61
CA ASP A 7 -32.06 24.36 -24.05
C ASP A 7 -30.73 24.13 -24.78
N GLN A 8 -29.63 24.48 -24.16
CA GLN A 8 -28.26 24.04 -24.51
C GLN A 8 -27.60 23.53 -23.23
N HIS A 9 -27.87 22.29 -22.87
CA HIS A 9 -27.00 21.45 -22.03
C HIS A 9 -27.60 20.03 -21.85
N ALA A 10 -27.89 19.38 -22.98
CA ALA A 10 -28.14 17.94 -22.97
C ALA A 10 -27.53 17.36 -24.26
N GLY A 11 -26.31 16.85 -24.16
CA GLY A 11 -25.64 16.25 -25.33
C GLY A 11 -24.16 15.99 -25.15
N LEU A 12 -23.79 15.29 -24.08
CA LEU A 12 -22.39 14.83 -23.91
C LEU A 12 -22.29 13.55 -23.09
N LEU A 13 -23.08 12.53 -23.43
CA LEU A 13 -22.88 11.14 -22.97
C LEU A 13 -23.44 10.17 -24.04
N ASP A 14 -22.91 10.23 -25.25
CA ASP A 14 -22.92 9.12 -26.20
C ASP A 14 -21.56 9.11 -26.87
N GLY A 15 -20.61 8.46 -26.22
CA GLY A 15 -19.24 8.24 -26.69
C GLY A 15 -19.15 6.92 -27.42
N GLU A 16 -19.47 6.91 -28.69
CA GLU A 16 -18.97 5.88 -29.60
C GLU A 16 -17.43 5.84 -29.56
N ASP A 17 -16.89 4.65 -29.35
CA ASP A 17 -15.52 4.24 -29.59
C ASP A 17 -14.98 4.75 -30.95
N ARG A 18 -14.50 5.97 -30.99
CA ARG A 18 -13.61 6.41 -32.07
C ARG A 18 -12.21 5.89 -31.77
N LYS A 19 -11.95 4.66 -32.22
CA LYS A 19 -10.58 4.22 -32.51
C LYS A 19 -9.91 5.28 -33.37
N PHE A 20 -9.03 6.06 -32.77
CA PHE A 20 -8.09 6.89 -33.53
C PHE A 20 -7.18 5.93 -34.30
N ARG A 21 -7.58 5.62 -35.52
CA ARG A 21 -6.71 5.03 -36.53
C ARG A 21 -5.84 6.17 -37.05
N VAL A 22 -4.68 6.34 -36.46
CA VAL A 22 -3.60 7.08 -37.14
C VAL A 22 -3.21 6.20 -38.33
N GLU A 23 -3.69 6.55 -39.49
CA GLU A 23 -3.12 6.04 -40.75
C GLU A 23 -1.70 6.59 -40.87
N LEU A 24 -0.73 5.82 -40.36
CA LEU A 24 0.66 5.99 -40.76
C LEU A 24 0.74 5.59 -42.24
N ARG A 25 0.64 6.56 -43.12
CA ARG A 25 1.05 6.39 -44.52
C ARG A 25 2.53 6.01 -44.53
N GLY A 26 2.81 4.77 -44.90
CA GLY A 26 4.15 4.26 -45.17
C GLY A 26 4.71 3.39 -44.04
N SER A 27 4.12 2.21 -43.80
CA SER A 27 4.86 1.09 -43.22
C SER A 27 5.80 0.55 -44.31
N ALA A 28 7.02 1.06 -44.35
CA ALA A 28 8.10 0.35 -45.01
C ALA A 28 8.38 -0.90 -44.18
N GLU A 29 8.27 -2.08 -44.77
CA GLU A 29 8.65 -3.35 -44.18
C GLU A 29 10.10 -3.27 -43.65
N PRO A 30 10.39 -3.83 -42.44
CA PRO A 30 11.70 -3.68 -41.81
C PRO A 30 12.85 -4.45 -42.46
N ASN A 31 12.66 -5.09 -43.61
CA ASN A 31 13.67 -5.95 -44.25
C ASN A 31 13.92 -5.65 -45.74
N GLY A 32 13.62 -4.46 -46.23
CA GLY A 32 14.04 -4.06 -47.58
C GLY A 32 15.41 -3.36 -47.56
N PRO A 33 16.28 -3.62 -48.55
CA PRO A 33 17.53 -2.84 -48.67
C PRO A 33 17.19 -1.36 -48.85
N TYR A 34 17.82 -0.50 -48.03
CA TYR A 34 17.66 0.96 -48.15
C TYR A 34 17.70 1.40 -49.60
N PRO A 35 16.77 2.25 -50.05
CA PRO A 35 16.80 2.70 -51.42
C PRO A 35 18.17 3.32 -51.71
N ARG A 36 18.82 2.89 -52.79
CA ARG A 36 20.19 3.31 -53.17
C ARG A 36 20.40 4.83 -53.17
N GLY A 37 19.33 5.62 -53.27
CA GLY A 37 19.33 7.07 -53.16
C GLY A 37 19.64 7.58 -51.75
N THR A 38 19.07 6.95 -50.68
CA THR A 38 19.25 7.38 -49.28
C THR A 38 20.69 7.15 -48.81
N PHE A 39 21.28 6.01 -49.15
CA PHE A 39 22.67 5.71 -48.81
C PHE A 39 23.63 6.72 -49.50
N ARG A 40 23.38 7.04 -50.78
CA ARG A 40 24.17 8.00 -51.52
C ARG A 40 24.06 9.40 -50.91
N GLN A 41 22.87 9.81 -50.47
CA GLN A 41 22.65 11.09 -49.78
C GLN A 41 23.36 11.15 -48.43
N ILE A 42 23.32 10.09 -47.64
CA ILE A 42 24.03 10.00 -46.35
C ILE A 42 25.55 10.09 -46.56
N VAL A 43 26.08 9.31 -47.51
CA VAL A 43 27.52 9.35 -47.86
C VAL A 43 27.94 10.72 -48.34
N THR A 44 27.12 11.35 -49.21
CA THR A 44 27.42 12.71 -49.71
C THR A 44 27.41 13.73 -48.58
N ALA A 45 26.40 13.66 -47.66
CA ALA A 45 26.32 14.56 -46.51
C ALA A 45 27.52 14.39 -45.57
N MET A 46 27.93 13.13 -45.28
CA MET A 46 29.12 12.85 -44.48
C MET A 46 30.41 13.38 -45.13
N LEU A 47 30.60 13.15 -46.44
CA LEU A 47 31.77 13.67 -47.18
C LEU A 47 31.80 15.20 -47.21
N THR A 48 30.64 15.84 -47.36
CA THR A 48 30.51 17.31 -47.33
C THR A 48 30.89 17.85 -45.94
N LEU A 49 30.42 17.18 -44.87
CA LEU A 49 30.75 17.56 -43.48
C LEU A 49 32.24 17.43 -43.21
N VAL A 50 32.85 16.30 -43.60
CA VAL A 50 34.29 16.06 -43.44
C VAL A 50 35.11 17.07 -44.24
N MET A 51 34.67 17.41 -45.46
CA MET A 51 35.32 18.41 -46.30
C MET A 51 35.19 19.81 -45.70
N ALA A 52 34.03 20.19 -45.20
CA ALA A 52 33.81 21.47 -44.51
C ALA A 52 34.70 21.62 -43.28
N ILE A 53 34.79 20.57 -42.44
CA ILE A 53 35.70 20.52 -41.31
C ILE A 53 37.15 20.65 -41.75
N GLY A 54 37.57 19.88 -42.76
CA GLY A 54 38.93 19.95 -43.34
C GLY A 54 39.31 21.33 -43.84
N LEU A 55 38.36 22.04 -44.44
CA LEU A 55 38.59 23.41 -44.96
C LEU A 55 38.94 24.40 -43.83
N THR A 56 38.41 24.19 -42.61
CA THR A 56 38.74 25.05 -41.45
C THR A 56 40.22 24.97 -41.07
N TYR A 57 40.91 23.86 -41.39
CA TYR A 57 42.35 23.68 -41.15
C TYR A 57 43.22 24.22 -42.26
N LEU A 58 42.70 24.32 -43.47
CA LEU A 58 43.43 24.85 -44.64
C LEU A 58 43.40 26.38 -44.68
N VAL A 59 42.39 27.02 -44.12
CA VAL A 59 42.25 28.47 -44.13
C VAL A 59 42.62 29.06 -42.77
N PRO A 60 43.75 29.76 -42.60
CA PRO A 60 44.22 30.27 -41.32
C PRO A 60 43.24 31.17 -40.58
N ARG A 61 42.43 31.95 -41.32
CA ARG A 61 41.40 32.86 -40.74
C ARG A 61 40.22 32.16 -40.11
N TRP A 62 40.02 30.84 -40.32
CA TRP A 62 38.92 30.05 -39.79
C TRP A 62 39.30 29.23 -38.54
N HIS A 63 40.39 29.64 -37.85
CA HIS A 63 40.85 28.95 -36.62
C HIS A 63 39.77 28.85 -35.56
N TRP A 64 38.86 29.82 -35.46
CA TRP A 64 37.74 29.83 -34.53
C TRP A 64 36.67 28.75 -34.81
N ALA A 65 36.60 28.27 -36.05
CA ALA A 65 35.65 27.24 -36.48
C ALA A 65 36.24 25.81 -36.42
N ARG A 66 37.50 25.66 -35.99
CA ARG A 66 38.15 24.35 -35.88
C ARG A 66 37.61 23.58 -34.70
N PRO A 67 37.09 22.34 -34.91
CA PRO A 67 36.61 21.51 -33.82
C PRO A 67 37.71 21.04 -32.86
N TRP A 68 38.98 21.16 -33.25
CA TRP A 68 40.14 20.87 -32.42
C TRP A 68 41.29 21.81 -32.72
N THR A 69 42.01 22.29 -31.70
CA THR A 69 43.24 23.11 -31.81
C THR A 69 44.33 22.44 -30.94
N PRO A 70 45.65 22.70 -31.28
CA PRO A 70 46.77 22.12 -30.52
C PRO A 70 46.78 22.47 -29.04
N ASP A 71 46.05 23.51 -28.61
CA ASP A 71 45.99 23.99 -27.23
C ASP A 71 44.93 23.24 -26.40
N MET A 72 44.18 22.34 -27.03
CA MET A 72 43.20 21.51 -26.36
C MET A 72 43.80 20.15 -25.99
N ASP A 73 43.78 19.82 -24.70
CA ASP A 73 44.27 18.51 -24.19
C ASP A 73 43.45 17.32 -24.71
N TYR A 74 42.29 17.57 -25.33
CA TYR A 74 41.42 16.55 -25.90
C TYR A 74 40.68 17.07 -27.14
N VAL A 75 40.27 16.17 -28.04
CA VAL A 75 39.40 16.49 -29.18
C VAL A 75 37.92 16.40 -28.68
N PRO A 76 37.21 17.54 -28.53
CA PRO A 76 35.87 17.54 -27.92
C PRO A 76 34.89 16.61 -28.63
N PHE A 77 34.99 16.55 -29.96
CA PHE A 77 34.14 15.71 -30.81
C PHE A 77 34.36 14.19 -30.55
N TRP A 78 35.61 13.75 -30.43
CA TRP A 78 35.92 12.34 -30.16
C TRP A 78 35.62 11.95 -28.73
N ASN A 79 35.76 12.85 -27.79
CA ASN A 79 35.36 12.64 -26.41
C ASN A 79 33.84 12.52 -26.29
N LEU A 80 33.08 13.32 -27.05
CA LEU A 80 31.62 13.20 -27.08
C LEU A 80 31.15 11.91 -27.78
N ILE A 81 31.77 11.54 -28.91
CA ILE A 81 31.46 10.30 -29.64
C ILE A 81 31.96 9.07 -28.88
N GLY A 82 33.16 9.08 -28.31
CA GLY A 82 33.71 7.99 -27.53
C GLY A 82 32.86 7.70 -26.31
N ARG A 83 32.46 8.72 -25.57
CA ARG A 83 31.58 8.56 -24.39
C ARG A 83 30.17 8.07 -24.73
N VAL A 84 29.63 8.49 -25.87
CA VAL A 84 28.24 8.16 -26.28
C VAL A 84 28.17 6.83 -27.05
N LEU A 85 29.14 6.56 -27.92
CA LEU A 85 29.12 5.39 -28.81
C LEU A 85 29.97 4.20 -28.34
N LEU A 86 31.07 4.44 -27.62
CA LEU A 86 32.01 3.39 -27.23
C LEU A 86 31.93 3.04 -25.76
N GLY A 87 31.18 3.80 -24.95
CA GLY A 87 31.03 3.53 -23.52
C GLY A 87 32.32 3.68 -22.71
N GLU A 88 33.36 4.31 -23.29
CA GLU A 88 34.66 4.47 -22.63
C GLU A 88 34.71 5.78 -21.83
N GLY A 89 34.62 5.65 -20.51
CA GLY A 89 34.86 6.71 -19.54
C GLY A 89 34.40 6.28 -18.15
N GLU A 90 35.12 6.66 -17.11
CA GLU A 90 34.82 6.31 -15.69
C GLU A 90 33.36 6.52 -15.30
N VAL A 91 32.69 7.53 -15.87
CA VAL A 91 31.26 7.81 -15.62
C VAL A 91 30.36 6.77 -16.29
N ALA A 92 30.72 6.28 -17.50
CA ALA A 92 29.97 5.24 -18.19
C ALA A 92 30.12 3.89 -17.46
N ASP A 93 31.29 3.59 -16.95
CA ASP A 93 31.55 2.35 -16.20
C ASP A 93 30.81 2.35 -14.85
N GLN A 94 30.80 3.46 -14.13
CA GLN A 94 30.02 3.59 -12.88
C GLN A 94 28.51 3.46 -13.15
N VAL A 95 28.00 4.11 -14.20
CA VAL A 95 26.58 4.00 -14.58
C VAL A 95 26.23 2.56 -14.97
N ASN A 96 27.11 1.87 -15.69
CA ASN A 96 26.90 0.48 -16.08
C ASN A 96 26.95 -0.47 -14.87
N VAL A 97 27.85 -0.25 -13.93
CA VAL A 97 27.94 -1.03 -12.67
C VAL A 97 26.69 -0.82 -11.82
N GLU A 98 26.24 0.42 -11.64
CA GLU A 98 25.02 0.71 -10.88
C GLU A 98 23.78 0.14 -11.57
N LEU A 99 23.70 0.23 -12.89
CA LEU A 99 22.60 -0.38 -13.65
C LEU A 99 22.61 -1.92 -13.52
N ALA A 100 23.78 -2.56 -13.54
CA ALA A 100 23.91 -4.00 -13.35
C ALA A 100 23.45 -4.43 -11.95
N LYS A 101 23.78 -3.68 -10.91
CA LYS A 101 23.28 -3.93 -9.53
C LYS A 101 21.75 -3.86 -9.47
N VAL A 102 21.17 -2.82 -10.08
CA VAL A 102 19.72 -2.64 -10.14
C VAL A 102 19.04 -3.78 -10.89
N GLN A 103 19.63 -4.23 -12.01
CA GLN A 103 19.11 -5.37 -12.79
C GLN A 103 19.19 -6.68 -12.01
N GLU A 104 20.25 -6.91 -11.24
CA GLU A 104 20.39 -8.11 -10.41
C GLU A 104 19.33 -8.11 -9.30
N LEU A 105 19.14 -6.98 -8.59
CA LEU A 105 18.06 -6.85 -7.61
C LEU A 105 16.70 -7.14 -8.22
N ALA A 106 16.42 -6.60 -9.41
CA ALA A 106 15.17 -6.85 -10.12
C ALA A 106 14.97 -8.34 -10.43
N ARG A 107 16.02 -9.04 -10.89
CA ARG A 107 15.94 -10.47 -11.19
C ARG A 107 15.65 -11.31 -9.94
N VAL A 108 16.32 -11.00 -8.83
CA VAL A 108 16.12 -11.72 -7.56
C VAL A 108 14.69 -11.55 -7.06
N GLU A 109 14.18 -10.32 -7.04
CA GLU A 109 12.82 -10.03 -6.54
C GLU A 109 11.73 -10.62 -7.45
N VAL A 110 11.89 -10.56 -8.77
CA VAL A 110 10.93 -11.17 -9.72
C VAL A 110 10.94 -12.70 -9.59
N ALA A 111 12.11 -13.32 -9.52
CA ALA A 111 12.21 -14.77 -9.40
C ALA A 111 11.64 -15.30 -8.06
N ALA A 112 11.77 -14.54 -6.99
CA ALA A 112 11.20 -14.90 -5.69
C ALA A 112 9.66 -14.89 -5.74
N ASP A 113 9.06 -13.93 -6.43
CA ASP A 113 7.61 -13.78 -6.53
C ASP A 113 6.96 -14.84 -7.44
N GLU A 114 7.61 -15.19 -8.55
CA GLU A 114 7.13 -16.24 -9.46
C GLU A 114 7.07 -17.64 -8.81
N LYS A 115 7.87 -17.86 -7.76
CA LYS A 115 7.94 -19.10 -7.00
C LYS A 115 7.15 -19.09 -5.70
N ALA A 116 6.41 -18.02 -5.42
CA ALA A 116 5.68 -17.88 -4.17
C ALA A 116 4.56 -18.94 -4.06
N GLU A 117 4.80 -19.94 -3.23
CA GLU A 117 3.82 -20.94 -2.83
C GLU A 117 2.87 -20.36 -1.78
N PRO A 118 1.65 -20.92 -1.62
CA PRO A 118 0.78 -20.57 -0.51
C PRO A 118 1.51 -20.70 0.82
N PHE A 119 1.29 -19.75 1.72
CA PHE A 119 1.97 -19.77 3.02
C PHE A 119 1.59 -21.01 3.81
N VAL A 120 2.58 -21.62 4.46
CA VAL A 120 2.38 -22.74 5.36
C VAL A 120 1.95 -22.18 6.72
N ASP A 121 0.82 -22.64 7.23
CA ASP A 121 0.32 -22.23 8.54
C ASP A 121 1.28 -22.67 9.64
N ARG A 122 1.61 -21.74 10.55
CA ARG A 122 2.43 -22.02 11.71
C ARG A 122 1.61 -22.67 12.81
N ALA A 123 2.25 -23.54 13.57
CA ALA A 123 1.64 -24.08 14.78
C ALA A 123 1.37 -22.96 15.79
N VAL A 124 0.15 -22.85 16.25
CA VAL A 124 -0.23 -21.93 17.31
C VAL A 124 0.24 -22.50 18.64
N ARG A 125 1.08 -21.77 19.35
CA ARG A 125 1.49 -22.13 20.72
C ARG A 125 0.39 -21.73 21.71
N THR A 126 0.27 -22.49 22.77
CA THR A 126 -0.55 -22.10 23.93
C THR A 126 -0.06 -20.76 24.51
N PRO A 127 -0.90 -20.04 25.28
CA PRO A 127 -0.54 -18.74 25.82
C PRO A 127 0.80 -18.75 26.53
N VAL A 128 1.51 -17.62 26.45
CA VAL A 128 2.78 -17.38 27.15
C VAL A 128 2.59 -17.66 28.63
N GLU A 129 3.41 -18.54 29.22
CA GLU A 129 3.49 -18.64 30.67
C GLU A 129 4.01 -17.31 31.23
N VAL A 130 3.46 -16.84 32.32
CA VAL A 130 3.89 -15.59 32.96
C VAL A 130 5.39 -15.64 33.21
N GLY A 131 6.15 -14.74 32.54
CA GLY A 131 7.61 -14.65 32.64
C GLY A 131 8.39 -15.48 31.62
N GLU A 132 7.74 -16.05 30.60
CA GLU A 132 8.45 -16.69 29.48
C GLU A 132 9.44 -15.72 28.86
N ARG A 133 10.64 -16.22 28.56
CA ARG A 133 11.76 -15.43 28.09
C ARG A 133 12.05 -15.72 26.63
N LEU A 134 12.50 -14.70 25.89
CA LEU A 134 12.93 -14.86 24.50
C LEU A 134 14.06 -15.88 24.41
N PRO A 135 13.87 -16.94 23.60
CA PRO A 135 14.90 -17.94 23.36
C PRO A 135 16.08 -17.35 22.55
N GLU A 136 17.19 -18.09 22.53
CA GLU A 136 18.32 -17.78 21.65
C GLU A 136 17.82 -17.66 20.20
N TYR A 137 18.34 -16.66 19.48
CA TYR A 137 17.96 -16.43 18.11
C TYR A 137 18.61 -17.47 17.18
N VAL A 138 17.78 -18.21 16.47
CA VAL A 138 18.21 -19.13 15.42
C VAL A 138 18.08 -18.44 14.08
N LYS A 139 19.20 -18.36 13.32
CA LYS A 139 19.19 -17.73 11.99
C LYS A 139 18.15 -18.40 11.08
N ASN A 140 17.27 -17.59 10.50
CA ASN A 140 16.30 -18.05 9.52
C ASN A 140 16.90 -17.97 8.11
N PRO A 141 16.61 -18.93 7.20
CA PRO A 141 17.04 -18.85 5.80
C PRO A 141 16.61 -17.58 5.07
N GLU A 142 15.52 -16.96 5.52
CA GLU A 142 14.96 -15.70 4.97
C GLU A 142 15.66 -14.44 5.52
N ASP A 143 16.56 -14.59 6.50
CA ASP A 143 17.35 -13.47 6.98
C ASP A 143 18.33 -13.02 5.90
N ALA A 144 18.19 -11.76 5.50
CA ALA A 144 18.98 -11.21 4.42
C ALA A 144 20.48 -11.24 4.73
N GLU A 145 21.26 -11.78 3.81
CA GLU A 145 22.72 -11.69 3.86
C GLU A 145 23.21 -10.29 3.47
N ARG A 146 22.41 -9.55 2.71
CA ARG A 146 22.72 -8.20 2.23
C ARG A 146 21.58 -7.25 2.48
N VAL A 147 21.92 -6.08 3.00
CA VAL A 147 21.00 -4.96 3.23
C VAL A 147 21.50 -3.77 2.41
N GLU A 148 20.69 -3.28 1.49
CA GLU A 148 21.03 -2.15 0.61
C GLU A 148 21.07 -0.84 1.36
N MET A 149 20.15 -0.68 2.33
CA MET A 149 19.99 0.50 3.16
C MET A 149 19.54 0.08 4.55
N THR A 150 20.21 0.54 5.58
CA THR A 150 19.81 0.33 6.97
C THR A 150 18.82 1.41 7.41
N LEU A 151 18.05 1.11 8.45
CA LEU A 151 17.19 2.10 9.09
C LEU A 151 18.01 3.05 9.98
N GLU A 152 17.71 4.34 9.89
CA GLU A 152 18.15 5.30 10.89
C GLU A 152 17.19 5.27 12.10
N ASN A 153 17.67 5.53 13.32
CA ASN A 153 16.89 5.52 14.57
C ASN A 153 16.14 4.19 14.82
N VAL A 154 16.74 3.07 14.48
CA VAL A 154 16.12 1.73 14.53
C VAL A 154 15.62 1.35 15.93
N ASP A 155 16.25 1.86 16.99
CA ASP A 155 15.86 1.59 18.39
C ASP A 155 14.44 2.07 18.72
N THR A 156 13.91 3.03 17.95
CA THR A 156 12.52 3.50 18.12
C THR A 156 11.47 2.46 17.72
N LEU A 157 11.88 1.33 17.11
CA LEU A 157 11.04 0.22 16.68
C LEU A 157 11.06 -0.97 17.66
N GLU A 158 11.63 -0.85 18.85
CA GLU A 158 11.79 -1.99 19.77
C GLU A 158 10.47 -2.68 20.13
N THR A 159 9.39 -1.92 20.38
CA THR A 159 8.06 -2.52 20.69
C THR A 159 7.47 -3.25 19.48
N PHE A 160 7.63 -2.70 18.27
CA PHE A 160 7.26 -3.37 17.03
C PHE A 160 8.05 -4.67 16.83
N TYR A 161 9.34 -4.68 17.10
CA TYR A 161 10.16 -5.90 17.04
C TYR A 161 9.77 -6.91 18.12
N GLY A 162 9.31 -6.45 19.28
CA GLY A 162 8.73 -7.30 20.30
C GLY A 162 7.47 -8.02 19.82
N ALA A 163 6.55 -7.30 19.17
CA ALA A 163 5.35 -7.87 18.56
C ALA A 163 5.70 -8.88 17.45
N LEU A 164 6.67 -8.56 16.57
CA LEU A 164 7.16 -9.50 15.57
C LEU A 164 7.74 -10.78 16.20
N ALA A 165 8.47 -10.66 17.32
CA ALA A 165 9.01 -11.81 18.01
C ALA A 165 7.90 -12.72 18.57
N ALA A 166 6.84 -12.14 19.12
CA ALA A 166 5.68 -12.90 19.57
C ALA A 166 4.97 -13.62 18.42
N SER A 167 4.81 -12.94 17.27
CA SER A 167 4.25 -13.55 16.05
C SER A 167 5.16 -14.66 15.50
N GLU A 168 6.48 -14.44 15.44
CA GLU A 168 7.46 -15.45 15.01
C GLU A 168 7.43 -16.70 15.89
N LEU A 169 7.31 -16.52 17.18
CA LEU A 169 7.27 -17.61 18.15
C LEU A 169 5.90 -18.33 18.18
N GLY A 170 4.90 -17.80 17.47
CA GLY A 170 3.61 -18.45 17.28
C GLY A 170 2.67 -18.35 18.49
N TYR A 171 2.81 -17.34 19.35
CA TYR A 171 1.92 -17.20 20.50
C TYR A 171 0.49 -16.90 20.08
N ALA A 172 -0.47 -17.53 20.73
CA ALA A 172 -1.89 -17.33 20.46
C ALA A 172 -2.28 -15.85 20.59
N GLY A 173 -2.93 -15.31 19.55
CA GLY A 173 -3.34 -13.91 19.50
C GLY A 173 -2.23 -12.90 19.17
N ALA A 174 -1.00 -13.34 18.96
CA ALA A 174 0.10 -12.46 18.55
C ALA A 174 -0.03 -12.09 17.06
N ILE A 175 -0.75 -11.01 16.77
CA ILE A 175 -0.91 -10.44 15.44
C ILE A 175 -0.22 -9.09 15.44
N THR A 176 0.85 -8.98 14.65
CA THR A 176 1.57 -7.71 14.45
C THR A 176 0.92 -6.93 13.31
N ARG A 177 0.39 -5.74 13.60
CA ARG A 177 -0.35 -4.90 12.65
C ARG A 177 0.44 -3.67 12.26
N VAL A 178 0.54 -3.42 10.96
CA VAL A 178 1.22 -2.24 10.40
C VAL A 178 0.25 -1.44 9.55
N MET A 179 0.11 -0.15 9.82
CA MET A 179 -0.60 0.79 8.96
C MET A 179 0.40 1.52 8.07
N HIS A 180 0.29 1.39 6.75
CA HIS A 180 1.18 2.04 5.79
C HIS A 180 0.43 3.13 5.01
N TYR A 181 0.62 4.39 5.42
CA TYR A 181 0.06 5.57 4.76
C TYR A 181 1.03 6.15 3.74
N GLY A 182 0.51 6.55 2.60
CA GLY A 182 1.32 7.21 1.58
C GLY A 182 0.49 7.84 0.48
N ASP A 183 1.18 8.46 -0.46
CA ASP A 183 0.58 8.99 -1.69
C ASP A 183 0.52 7.91 -2.80
N SER A 184 0.59 8.31 -4.07
CA SER A 184 0.59 7.36 -5.21
C SER A 184 1.82 6.44 -5.25
N ALA A 185 2.88 6.72 -4.51
CA ALA A 185 4.07 5.86 -4.45
C ALA A 185 3.75 4.46 -3.91
N ILE A 186 2.76 4.34 -3.02
CA ILE A 186 2.29 3.07 -2.47
C ILE A 186 1.01 2.55 -3.13
N GLY A 187 0.47 3.27 -4.12
CA GLY A 187 -0.75 2.91 -4.82
C GLY A 187 -0.70 1.53 -5.50
N ASN A 188 -1.86 1.00 -5.86
CA ASN A 188 -2.04 -0.36 -6.40
C ASN A 188 -1.55 -1.47 -5.47
N ASP A 189 -1.43 -1.19 -4.17
CA ASP A 189 -0.85 -2.11 -3.19
C ASP A 189 0.56 -2.59 -3.61
N GLY A 190 1.31 -1.70 -4.26
CA GLY A 190 2.58 -2.05 -4.87
C GLY A 190 3.66 -2.37 -3.84
N ILE A 191 4.17 -1.35 -3.16
CA ILE A 191 5.17 -1.51 -2.08
C ILE A 191 4.55 -2.22 -0.87
N PRO A 192 3.33 -1.84 -0.37
CA PRO A 192 2.72 -2.53 0.77
C PRO A 192 2.47 -4.02 0.52
N GLY A 193 1.97 -4.38 -0.66
CA GLY A 193 1.75 -5.79 -1.02
C GLY A 193 3.05 -6.59 -1.12
N ALA A 194 4.12 -5.99 -1.67
CA ALA A 194 5.42 -6.64 -1.77
C ALA A 194 6.04 -6.91 -0.39
N ILE A 195 5.95 -5.94 0.53
CA ILE A 195 6.47 -6.14 1.89
C ILE A 195 5.57 -7.06 2.72
N ARG A 196 4.23 -6.95 2.58
CA ARG A 196 3.27 -7.85 3.25
C ARG A 196 3.58 -9.30 2.91
N MET A 197 3.76 -9.63 1.65
CA MET A 197 4.10 -10.99 1.20
C MET A 197 5.34 -11.53 1.91
N LYS A 198 6.41 -10.75 1.98
CA LYS A 198 7.68 -11.15 2.61
C LYS A 198 7.55 -11.26 4.13
N MET A 199 6.86 -10.30 4.77
CA MET A 199 6.63 -10.33 6.21
C MET A 199 5.75 -11.52 6.61
N GLN A 200 4.70 -11.82 5.85
CA GLN A 200 3.84 -12.98 6.10
C GLN A 200 4.56 -14.31 5.87
N ALA A 201 5.36 -14.43 4.84
CA ALA A 201 6.21 -15.59 4.63
C ALA A 201 7.16 -15.83 5.81
N ARG A 202 7.76 -14.76 6.35
CA ARG A 202 8.75 -14.82 7.42
C ARG A 202 8.15 -14.96 8.83
N PHE A 203 7.04 -14.28 9.12
CA PHE A 203 6.48 -14.15 10.48
C PHE A 203 5.12 -14.80 10.65
N GLY A 204 4.48 -15.27 9.59
CA GLY A 204 3.14 -15.86 9.57
C GLY A 204 2.10 -14.95 8.91
N ASP A 205 1.11 -15.57 8.26
CA ASP A 205 0.00 -14.88 7.59
C ASP A 205 -1.18 -14.75 8.55
N ALA A 206 -1.39 -13.54 9.08
CA ALA A 206 -2.55 -13.20 9.90
C ALA A 206 -3.68 -12.51 9.12
N GLY A 207 -3.66 -12.60 7.79
CA GLY A 207 -4.74 -12.10 6.94
C GLY A 207 -4.41 -10.82 6.19
N HIS A 208 -5.44 -10.22 5.59
CA HIS A 208 -5.31 -9.09 4.66
C HIS A 208 -5.17 -7.73 5.35
N GLY A 209 -5.84 -7.58 6.50
CA GLY A 209 -5.95 -6.32 7.21
C GLY A 209 -7.18 -5.48 6.84
N PHE A 210 -7.02 -4.17 6.94
CA PHE A 210 -8.06 -3.19 6.63
C PHE A 210 -8.10 -2.88 5.13
N HIS A 211 -9.32 -2.84 4.60
CA HIS A 211 -9.62 -2.45 3.23
C HIS A 211 -10.64 -1.33 3.19
N LEU A 212 -10.53 -0.44 2.22
CA LEU A 212 -11.66 0.41 1.88
C LEU A 212 -12.87 -0.45 1.49
N LEU A 213 -14.07 0.06 1.75
CA LEU A 213 -15.30 -0.68 1.43
C LEU A 213 -15.43 -1.01 -0.06
N GLY A 214 -14.86 -0.19 -0.95
CA GLY A 214 -14.90 -0.36 -2.39
C GLY A 214 -13.63 0.12 -3.07
N GLN A 215 -13.63 0.11 -4.40
CA GLN A 215 -12.53 0.60 -5.23
C GLN A 215 -12.84 2.03 -5.72
N PRO A 216 -12.51 3.07 -4.95
CA PRO A 216 -12.94 4.43 -5.25
C PRO A 216 -12.19 5.05 -6.45
N ASN A 217 -11.11 4.43 -6.89
CA ASN A 217 -10.36 4.81 -8.10
C ASN A 217 -9.61 3.60 -8.68
N ALA A 218 -9.16 3.71 -9.93
CA ALA A 218 -8.48 2.62 -10.64
C ALA A 218 -7.12 2.22 -10.04
N SER A 219 -6.52 3.10 -9.23
CA SER A 219 -5.23 2.87 -8.56
C SER A 219 -5.40 2.31 -7.14
N TYR A 220 -6.62 2.12 -6.66
CA TYR A 220 -6.87 1.38 -5.43
C TYR A 220 -7.12 -0.08 -5.78
N ARG A 221 -6.10 -0.90 -5.61
CA ARG A 221 -6.16 -2.36 -5.79
C ARG A 221 -5.44 -2.97 -4.60
N HIS A 222 -6.07 -3.91 -3.96
CA HIS A 222 -5.44 -4.65 -2.87
C HIS A 222 -5.15 -6.08 -3.32
N GLN A 223 -3.87 -6.47 -3.22
CA GLN A 223 -3.45 -7.82 -3.57
C GLN A 223 -4.01 -8.81 -2.53
N GLY A 224 -4.54 -9.92 -3.00
CA GLY A 224 -5.13 -10.92 -2.11
C GLY A 224 -6.62 -10.73 -1.80
N VAL A 225 -7.26 -9.64 -2.25
CA VAL A 225 -8.70 -9.41 -2.09
C VAL A 225 -9.37 -9.26 -3.45
N ARG A 226 -10.55 -9.85 -3.60
CA ARG A 226 -11.41 -9.68 -4.76
C ARG A 226 -12.58 -8.78 -4.40
N PHE A 227 -12.78 -7.73 -5.19
CA PHE A 227 -13.92 -6.81 -5.07
C PHE A 227 -14.93 -7.12 -6.17
N ALA A 228 -16.21 -7.22 -5.80
CA ALA A 228 -17.32 -7.33 -6.73
C ALA A 228 -18.40 -6.30 -6.36
N GLU A 229 -18.38 -5.16 -7.05
CA GLU A 229 -19.35 -4.10 -6.87
C GLU A 229 -20.56 -4.36 -7.75
N LYS A 230 -21.73 -4.55 -7.13
CA LYS A 230 -22.99 -4.77 -7.85
C LYS A 230 -23.73 -3.45 -8.08
N SER A 231 -23.63 -2.56 -7.12
CA SER A 231 -24.19 -1.21 -7.20
C SER A 231 -23.26 -0.24 -6.47
N PRO A 232 -22.89 0.89 -7.07
CA PRO A 232 -21.84 1.75 -6.54
C PRO A 232 -22.25 2.47 -5.26
N TRP A 233 -21.28 2.64 -4.40
CA TRP A 233 -21.32 3.56 -3.26
C TRP A 233 -20.82 4.93 -3.69
N ASN A 234 -21.48 6.00 -3.24
CA ASN A 234 -20.90 7.33 -3.35
C ASN A 234 -19.70 7.43 -2.39
N HIS A 235 -18.58 7.86 -2.90
CA HIS A 235 -17.37 7.96 -2.10
C HIS A 235 -16.80 9.37 -2.07
N CYS A 236 -16.06 9.67 -1.02
CA CYS A 236 -15.41 10.95 -0.83
C CYS A 236 -14.07 10.78 -0.13
N PHE A 237 -13.07 11.52 -0.61
CA PHE A 237 -11.69 11.42 -0.16
C PHE A 237 -11.27 12.59 0.71
N ILE A 238 -10.45 12.32 1.71
CA ILE A 238 -9.80 13.32 2.58
C ILE A 238 -9.03 14.38 1.77
N ILE A 239 -8.45 14.01 0.63
CA ILE A 239 -7.61 14.90 -0.19
C ILE A 239 -8.39 16.02 -0.88
N PHE A 240 -9.65 15.77 -1.24
CA PHE A 240 -10.51 16.75 -1.91
C PHE A 240 -11.52 17.42 -0.96
N GLY A 241 -11.72 16.80 0.20
CA GLY A 241 -12.77 17.15 1.13
C GLY A 241 -14.14 16.65 0.70
N CYS A 242 -15.03 16.47 1.66
CA CYS A 242 -16.39 15.99 1.47
C CYS A 242 -17.41 17.12 1.60
N ARG A 243 -18.64 16.83 1.21
CA ARG A 243 -19.77 17.74 1.41
C ARG A 243 -19.99 18.00 2.91
N GLU A 244 -19.96 16.94 3.70
CA GLU A 244 -19.89 16.98 5.15
C GLU A 244 -18.46 17.25 5.56
N LYS A 245 -18.21 18.43 6.13
CA LYS A 245 -16.87 18.85 6.56
C LYS A 245 -16.59 18.44 8.01
N ASP A 246 -16.98 17.23 8.38
CA ASP A 246 -16.85 16.71 9.74
C ASP A 246 -15.51 16.01 10.04
N GLY A 247 -14.72 15.73 9.00
CA GLY A 247 -13.42 15.05 9.12
C GLY A 247 -13.51 13.54 9.40
N HIS A 248 -14.70 12.93 9.36
CA HIS A 248 -14.91 11.51 9.60
C HIS A 248 -14.75 10.72 8.30
N TYR A 249 -13.50 10.47 7.91
CA TYR A 249 -13.17 9.78 6.66
C TYR A 249 -12.94 8.27 6.82
N GLY A 250 -13.03 7.73 8.05
CA GLY A 250 -12.59 6.36 8.34
C GLY A 250 -11.06 6.21 8.29
N LEU A 251 -10.56 5.08 8.77
CA LEU A 251 -9.11 4.83 8.86
C LEU A 251 -8.39 5.05 7.52
N GLY A 252 -8.99 4.59 6.42
CA GLY A 252 -8.40 4.68 5.08
C GLY A 252 -8.58 6.03 4.37
N GLY A 253 -9.05 7.09 5.05
CA GLY A 253 -9.18 8.43 4.47
C GLY A 253 -10.27 8.56 3.39
N THR A 254 -11.20 7.62 3.32
CA THR A 254 -12.29 7.59 2.32
C THR A 254 -13.60 7.15 2.97
N THR A 255 -14.67 7.91 2.77
CA THR A 255 -16.02 7.50 3.18
C THR A 255 -16.81 6.94 2.01
N PHE A 256 -17.74 6.04 2.31
CA PHE A 256 -18.68 5.44 1.38
C PHE A 256 -20.10 5.70 1.89
N GLU A 257 -20.94 6.36 1.10
CA GLU A 257 -22.28 6.78 1.49
C GLU A 257 -23.34 6.26 0.52
N SER A 258 -24.49 5.85 1.06
CA SER A 258 -25.66 5.50 0.25
C SER A 258 -26.95 5.70 1.05
N VAL A 259 -28.03 6.04 0.36
CA VAL A 259 -29.39 6.08 0.94
C VAL A 259 -30.14 4.76 0.72
N GLY A 260 -29.52 3.82 -0.02
CA GLY A 260 -30.05 2.49 -0.29
C GLY A 260 -29.59 1.93 -1.64
N GLY A 261 -29.53 0.61 -1.74
CA GLY A 261 -29.24 -0.11 -2.98
C GLY A 261 -27.76 -0.32 -3.31
N ALA A 262 -26.82 0.47 -2.76
CA ALA A 262 -25.40 0.23 -2.96
C ALA A 262 -24.99 -1.11 -2.32
N GLU A 263 -24.21 -1.92 -3.04
CA GLU A 263 -23.83 -3.27 -2.62
C GLU A 263 -22.45 -3.63 -3.17
N ILE A 264 -21.60 -4.15 -2.29
CA ILE A 264 -20.28 -4.65 -2.64
C ILE A 264 -20.00 -5.95 -1.89
N THR A 265 -19.26 -6.85 -2.54
CA THR A 265 -18.73 -8.07 -1.95
C THR A 265 -17.20 -8.05 -1.98
N LEU A 266 -16.60 -8.26 -0.82
CA LEU A 266 -15.16 -8.50 -0.66
C LEU A 266 -14.96 -9.98 -0.42
N SER A 267 -14.02 -10.60 -1.13
CA SER A 267 -13.75 -12.04 -1.00
C SER A 267 -12.26 -12.30 -0.88
N THR A 268 -11.90 -13.37 -0.20
CA THR A 268 -10.53 -13.91 -0.17
C THR A 268 -10.04 -14.22 -1.58
N ALA A 269 -8.73 -14.23 -1.78
CA ALA A 269 -8.13 -14.57 -3.07
C ALA A 269 -8.36 -16.05 -3.42
N ASN A 270 -8.49 -16.31 -4.71
CA ASN A 270 -8.53 -17.69 -5.25
C ASN A 270 -7.22 -18.09 -5.96
N LYS A 271 -6.23 -17.18 -6.00
CA LYS A 271 -4.92 -17.37 -6.63
C LYS A 271 -3.83 -16.67 -5.82
N GLY A 272 -2.59 -17.07 -6.03
CA GLY A 272 -1.42 -16.48 -5.37
C GLY A 272 -1.18 -16.99 -3.95
N ALA A 273 -0.13 -16.50 -3.32
CA ALA A 273 0.28 -16.90 -1.98
C ALA A 273 -0.53 -16.20 -0.89
N MET A 274 -0.86 -14.91 -1.09
CA MET A 274 -1.50 -14.06 -0.10
C MET A 274 -3.03 -14.12 -0.17
N GLY A 275 -3.66 -13.87 0.97
CA GLY A 275 -5.07 -13.55 1.06
C GLY A 275 -6.02 -14.71 0.78
N ARG A 276 -5.56 -15.94 0.91
CA ARG A 276 -6.35 -17.15 0.61
C ARG A 276 -7.36 -17.48 1.69
N LYS A 277 -7.12 -17.03 2.91
CA LYS A 277 -7.93 -17.36 4.08
C LYS A 277 -8.24 -16.13 4.91
N ALA A 278 -9.36 -16.16 5.59
CA ALA A 278 -9.73 -15.24 6.66
C ALA A 278 -10.62 -15.99 7.66
N SER A 279 -10.66 -15.51 8.89
CA SER A 279 -11.54 -16.08 9.94
C SER A 279 -12.18 -15.03 10.83
N HIS A 280 -11.75 -13.77 10.70
CA HIS A 280 -12.26 -12.61 11.44
C HIS A 280 -12.58 -11.47 10.48
N PHE A 281 -13.79 -10.94 10.57
CA PHE A 281 -14.26 -9.85 9.71
C PHE A 281 -14.83 -8.74 10.57
N GLU A 282 -14.50 -7.49 10.23
CA GLU A 282 -15.17 -6.32 10.81
C GLU A 282 -15.66 -5.40 9.70
N VAL A 283 -16.87 -4.89 9.86
CA VAL A 283 -17.39 -3.78 9.04
C VAL A 283 -17.37 -2.51 9.86
N TRP A 284 -16.66 -1.49 9.38
CA TRP A 284 -16.47 -0.21 10.03
C TRP A 284 -17.41 0.84 9.44
N TYR A 285 -18.26 1.44 10.25
CA TYR A 285 -19.30 2.34 9.79
C TYR A 285 -19.62 3.43 10.83
N ALA A 286 -20.41 4.41 10.44
CA ALA A 286 -20.88 5.48 11.32
C ALA A 286 -22.28 5.20 11.84
N GLY A 287 -22.51 5.45 13.14
CA GLY A 287 -23.81 5.82 13.67
C GLY A 287 -24.05 7.31 13.44
N ALA A 288 -25.25 7.71 12.98
CA ALA A 288 -25.55 9.12 12.69
C ALA A 288 -27.04 9.44 12.87
N PRO A 289 -27.41 10.71 13.14
CA PRO A 289 -28.80 11.12 13.17
C PRO A 289 -29.52 10.79 11.85
N ARG A 290 -30.66 10.13 11.94
CA ARG A 290 -31.44 9.62 10.79
C ARG A 290 -30.66 8.64 9.92
N GLY A 291 -29.71 7.90 10.50
CA GLY A 291 -29.00 6.82 9.83
C GLY A 291 -29.96 5.73 9.35
N GLY A 292 -29.62 5.13 8.21
CA GLY A 292 -30.38 4.03 7.61
C GLY A 292 -29.98 2.65 8.16
N ASN A 293 -30.17 1.63 7.34
CA ASN A 293 -29.82 0.26 7.67
C ASN A 293 -28.65 -0.22 6.80
N LEU A 294 -27.68 -0.85 7.43
CA LEU A 294 -26.56 -1.55 6.78
C LEU A 294 -26.80 -3.05 6.90
N LYS A 295 -26.77 -3.76 5.79
CA LYS A 295 -26.93 -5.21 5.74
C LYS A 295 -25.58 -5.85 5.48
N VAL A 296 -25.18 -6.77 6.35
CA VAL A 296 -23.92 -7.50 6.27
C VAL A 296 -24.21 -8.99 6.16
N GLN A 297 -23.58 -9.65 5.19
CA GLN A 297 -23.76 -11.08 4.95
C GLN A 297 -22.41 -11.75 4.72
N LEU A 298 -22.08 -12.73 5.55
CA LEU A 298 -20.91 -13.58 5.37
C LEU A 298 -21.35 -14.85 4.63
N ASP A 299 -20.77 -15.11 3.47
CA ASP A 299 -21.07 -16.24 2.59
C ASP A 299 -22.57 -16.35 2.27
N LEU A 300 -23.13 -17.52 2.51
CA LEU A 300 -24.56 -17.82 2.34
C LEU A 300 -25.35 -17.77 3.65
N GLN A 301 -24.75 -17.25 4.74
CA GLN A 301 -25.44 -17.11 6.02
C GLN A 301 -26.58 -16.08 5.93
N GLU A 302 -27.51 -16.14 6.88
CA GLU A 302 -28.57 -15.14 6.98
C GLU A 302 -27.96 -13.75 7.23
N PRO A 303 -28.36 -12.75 6.45
CA PRO A 303 -27.80 -11.41 6.59
C PRO A 303 -28.19 -10.74 7.90
N VAL A 304 -27.23 -10.09 8.55
CA VAL A 304 -27.46 -9.24 9.71
C VAL A 304 -27.78 -7.82 9.28
N VAL A 305 -28.84 -7.24 9.84
CA VAL A 305 -29.23 -5.85 9.60
C VAL A 305 -28.79 -5.00 10.80
N LEU A 306 -27.96 -4.01 10.53
CA LEU A 306 -27.41 -3.07 11.50
C LEU A 306 -28.11 -1.73 11.33
N ALA A 307 -28.84 -1.27 12.35
CA ALA A 307 -29.36 0.09 12.36
C ALA A 307 -28.21 1.07 12.60
N THR A 308 -28.05 2.04 11.69
CA THR A 308 -27.01 3.07 11.81
C THR A 308 -27.54 4.39 12.39
N ALA A 309 -28.81 4.43 12.82
CA ALA A 309 -29.36 5.57 13.53
C ALA A 309 -28.70 5.72 14.91
N ALA A 310 -28.33 6.96 15.25
CA ALA A 310 -27.74 7.35 16.53
C ALA A 310 -28.13 8.78 16.88
N GLU A 311 -27.95 9.20 18.13
CA GLU A 311 -28.23 10.57 18.55
C GLU A 311 -27.22 11.57 17.96
N GLN A 312 -25.97 11.13 17.82
CA GLN A 312 -24.86 11.90 17.28
C GLN A 312 -24.03 11.06 16.31
N LEU A 313 -23.11 11.71 15.59
CA LEU A 313 -22.15 11.02 14.74
C LEU A 313 -21.13 10.29 15.63
N GLU A 314 -21.03 8.98 15.45
CA GLU A 314 -20.13 8.10 16.22
C GLU A 314 -19.59 6.97 15.37
N ASP A 315 -18.46 6.40 15.81
CA ASP A 315 -17.86 5.23 15.15
C ASP A 315 -18.51 3.95 15.66
N ARG A 316 -18.80 3.03 14.75
CA ARG A 316 -19.33 1.71 15.05
C ARG A 316 -18.61 0.63 14.25
N TRP A 317 -18.55 -0.55 14.86
CA TRP A 317 -17.95 -1.75 14.28
C TRP A 317 -18.88 -2.94 14.46
N TYR A 318 -18.99 -3.74 13.42
CA TYR A 318 -19.67 -5.03 13.50
C TYR A 318 -18.65 -6.11 13.19
N ALA A 319 -18.42 -7.03 14.10
CA ALA A 319 -17.49 -8.14 13.98
C ALA A 319 -18.23 -9.46 13.79
N VAL A 320 -17.67 -10.34 12.96
CA VAL A 320 -18.15 -11.71 12.77
C VAL A 320 -16.95 -12.62 12.53
N ASP A 321 -16.96 -13.77 13.23
CA ASP A 321 -15.95 -14.81 13.10
C ASP A 321 -16.46 -15.99 12.29
N ALA A 322 -15.53 -16.70 11.61
CA ALA A 322 -15.77 -17.89 10.83
C ALA A 322 -14.63 -18.90 11.00
N GLU A 323 -14.78 -20.09 10.44
CA GLU A 323 -13.65 -21.01 10.31
C GLU A 323 -12.57 -20.42 9.38
N ASP A 324 -11.29 -20.74 9.63
CA ASP A 324 -10.20 -20.20 8.81
C ASP A 324 -10.22 -20.77 7.40
N GLY A 325 -10.64 -19.97 6.42
CA GLY A 325 -10.90 -20.45 5.06
C GLY A 325 -11.19 -19.36 4.03
N GLU A 326 -11.70 -19.81 2.89
CA GLU A 326 -12.17 -18.95 1.81
C GLU A 326 -13.56 -18.40 2.14
N HIS A 327 -13.71 -17.07 2.11
CA HIS A 327 -14.95 -16.40 2.47
C HIS A 327 -15.28 -15.22 1.54
N SER A 328 -16.54 -14.80 1.59
CA SER A 328 -17.09 -13.63 0.91
C SER A 328 -17.95 -12.83 1.87
N LEU A 329 -17.63 -11.56 2.06
CA LEU A 329 -18.41 -10.63 2.87
C LEU A 329 -19.13 -9.63 1.98
N THR A 330 -20.46 -9.62 2.01
CA THR A 330 -21.29 -8.66 1.28
C THR A 330 -21.80 -7.57 2.21
N VAL A 331 -21.59 -6.32 1.82
CA VAL A 331 -22.04 -5.12 2.54
C VAL A 331 -23.00 -4.33 1.65
N ARG A 332 -24.23 -4.07 2.15
CA ARG A 332 -25.29 -3.41 1.38
C ARG A 332 -25.97 -2.32 2.19
N ALA A 333 -26.18 -1.15 1.57
CA ALA A 333 -27.09 -0.15 2.11
C ALA A 333 -28.56 -0.58 1.89
N ALA A 334 -29.29 -0.83 2.97
CA ALA A 334 -30.63 -1.40 2.95
C ALA A 334 -31.78 -0.36 3.07
N GLY A 335 -31.47 0.93 2.93
CA GLY A 335 -32.45 2.03 2.99
C GLY A 335 -32.81 2.45 4.42
N GLY A 336 -33.91 3.17 4.56
CA GLY A 336 -34.37 3.72 5.86
C GLY A 336 -33.63 4.99 6.30
N GLY A 337 -32.68 5.49 5.51
CA GLY A 337 -31.87 6.67 5.79
C GLY A 337 -30.50 6.58 5.11
N LYS A 338 -29.65 7.60 5.33
CA LYS A 338 -28.28 7.61 4.80
C LYS A 338 -27.38 6.72 5.67
N VAL A 339 -26.63 5.83 5.03
CA VAL A 339 -25.58 5.02 5.65
C VAL A 339 -24.22 5.59 5.24
N ARG A 340 -23.29 5.69 6.20
CA ARG A 340 -21.87 5.97 5.97
C ARG A 340 -21.04 4.79 6.47
N ALA A 341 -20.23 4.22 5.61
CA ALA A 341 -19.28 3.16 5.94
C ALA A 341 -17.86 3.57 5.55
N TYR A 342 -16.87 2.91 6.14
CA TYR A 342 -15.47 3.27 5.98
C TYR A 342 -14.66 2.16 5.33
N GLY A 343 -14.84 0.93 5.80
CA GLY A 343 -14.06 -0.20 5.30
C GLY A 343 -14.39 -1.51 5.99
N VAL A 344 -13.58 -2.50 5.67
CA VAL A 344 -13.70 -3.88 6.18
C VAL A 344 -12.34 -4.36 6.64
N VAL A 345 -12.27 -4.99 7.80
CA VAL A 345 -11.11 -5.77 8.24
C VAL A 345 -11.33 -7.22 7.83
N MET A 346 -10.31 -7.85 7.26
CA MET A 346 -10.28 -9.28 6.97
C MET A 346 -8.99 -9.87 7.53
N GLU A 347 -9.07 -10.54 8.66
CA GLU A 347 -7.91 -11.12 9.36
C GLU A 347 -8.10 -12.61 9.63
N ARG A 348 -7.05 -13.24 10.09
CA ARG A 348 -7.03 -14.61 10.58
C ARG A 348 -6.73 -14.60 12.07
N SER A 349 -7.42 -15.43 12.84
CA SER A 349 -7.17 -15.57 14.29
C SER A 349 -5.95 -16.45 14.58
N VAL A 350 -4.87 -16.27 13.82
CA VAL A 350 -3.60 -17.01 13.95
C VAL A 350 -2.44 -16.02 14.11
N PRO A 351 -1.33 -16.43 14.76
CA PRO A 351 -0.14 -15.59 14.89
C PRO A 351 0.46 -15.22 13.54
N GLY A 352 0.85 -13.95 13.38
CA GLY A 352 1.45 -13.49 12.15
C GLY A 352 1.42 -11.98 11.97
N VAL A 353 1.59 -11.54 10.74
CA VAL A 353 1.65 -10.13 10.35
C VAL A 353 0.46 -9.76 9.48
N VAL A 354 -0.06 -8.57 9.74
CA VAL A 354 -1.00 -7.84 8.90
C VAL A 354 -0.34 -6.53 8.50
N TRP A 355 -0.44 -6.18 7.21
CA TRP A 355 0.12 -4.94 6.68
C TRP A 355 -0.91 -4.20 5.84
N ASP A 356 -1.49 -3.16 6.41
CA ASP A 356 -2.54 -2.36 5.78
C ASP A 356 -1.98 -1.41 4.72
N GLU A 357 -2.69 -1.28 3.60
CA GLU A 357 -2.40 -0.31 2.55
C GLU A 357 -3.38 0.85 2.64
N MET A 358 -2.88 2.06 2.91
CA MET A 358 -3.66 3.29 3.12
C MET A 358 -3.25 4.37 2.12
N SER A 359 -3.26 4.02 0.81
CA SER A 359 -2.85 4.97 -0.24
C SER A 359 -3.85 6.09 -0.44
N GLN A 360 -3.33 7.31 -0.50
CA GLN A 360 -4.05 8.54 -0.76
C GLN A 360 -3.55 9.15 -2.07
N ILE A 361 -4.04 8.63 -3.19
CA ILE A 361 -3.57 8.98 -4.53
C ILE A 361 -3.68 10.49 -4.78
N GLY A 362 -2.55 11.16 -5.05
CA GLY A 362 -2.49 12.61 -5.26
C GLY A 362 -2.41 13.45 -3.98
N ALA A 363 -2.28 12.82 -2.81
CA ALA A 363 -2.23 13.55 -1.55
C ALA A 363 -0.94 14.36 -1.38
N LEU A 364 -1.10 15.59 -0.94
CA LEU A 364 -0.06 16.32 -0.21
C LEU A 364 -0.03 15.82 1.23
N THR A 365 1.13 15.71 1.83
CA THR A 365 1.32 15.25 3.21
C THR A 365 0.34 15.94 4.19
N ARG A 366 0.19 17.26 4.11
CA ARG A 366 -0.70 18.06 4.97
C ARG A 366 -2.19 17.70 4.87
N ARG A 367 -2.61 16.98 3.82
CA ARG A 367 -4.03 16.56 3.70
C ARG A 367 -4.44 15.57 4.78
N MET A 368 -3.48 14.88 5.39
CA MET A 368 -3.74 14.00 6.52
C MET A 368 -4.18 14.75 7.78
N SER A 369 -3.89 16.03 7.91
CA SER A 369 -4.43 16.87 9.00
C SER A 369 -5.93 17.21 8.85
N ASN A 370 -6.58 16.84 7.75
CA ASN A 370 -8.03 17.00 7.57
C ASN A 370 -8.86 15.98 8.36
N PHE A 371 -8.27 14.94 8.93
CA PHE A 371 -8.99 14.04 9.84
C PHE A 371 -9.51 14.79 11.07
N ASN A 372 -10.73 14.50 11.46
CA ASN A 372 -11.16 14.79 12.82
C ASN A 372 -10.30 13.97 13.79
N LYS A 373 -9.69 14.64 14.76
CA LYS A 373 -8.74 14.03 15.69
C LYS A 373 -9.35 12.87 16.49
N ASP A 374 -10.52 13.10 17.08
CA ASP A 374 -11.14 12.11 17.96
C ASP A 374 -11.62 10.88 17.18
N HIS A 375 -12.15 11.12 15.97
CA HIS A 375 -12.49 10.06 15.03
C HIS A 375 -11.25 9.24 14.63
N LEU A 376 -10.18 9.88 14.16
CA LEU A 376 -8.95 9.16 13.77
C LEU A 376 -8.39 8.35 14.94
N HIS A 377 -8.37 8.94 16.15
CA HIS A 377 -7.88 8.27 17.34
C HIS A 377 -8.76 7.07 17.74
N SER A 378 -10.10 7.17 17.57
CA SER A 378 -11.04 6.07 17.76
C SER A 378 -10.73 4.91 16.78
N GLN A 379 -10.55 5.25 15.50
CA GLN A 379 -10.20 4.30 14.43
C GLN A 379 -8.83 3.62 14.69
N ILE A 380 -7.80 4.37 15.08
CA ILE A 380 -6.47 3.83 15.38
C ILE A 380 -6.52 2.89 16.59
N ARG A 381 -7.17 3.30 17.68
CA ARG A 381 -7.33 2.41 18.86
C ARG A 381 -8.08 1.12 18.54
N ARG A 382 -9.11 1.19 17.68
CA ARG A 382 -9.79 -0.03 17.23
C ARG A 382 -8.90 -0.92 16.38
N ARG A 383 -8.08 -0.32 15.52
CA ARG A 383 -7.15 -1.05 14.66
C ARG A 383 -6.01 -1.68 15.45
N ASP A 384 -5.58 -1.03 16.52
CA ASP A 384 -4.49 -1.42 17.43
C ASP A 384 -3.20 -1.80 16.66
N PRO A 385 -2.58 -0.83 15.94
CA PRO A 385 -1.37 -1.09 15.20
C PRO A 385 -0.12 -1.08 16.08
N ASP A 386 0.88 -1.89 15.71
CA ASP A 386 2.21 -1.94 16.31
C ASP A 386 3.20 -0.98 15.61
N LEU A 387 2.87 -0.53 14.39
CA LEU A 387 3.70 0.41 13.62
C LEU A 387 2.82 1.23 12.67
N VAL A 388 3.15 2.52 12.56
CA VAL A 388 2.68 3.34 11.43
C VAL A 388 3.84 3.72 10.52
N VAL A 389 3.66 3.52 9.22
CA VAL A 389 4.62 3.87 8.17
C VAL A 389 4.05 5.03 7.34
N PHE A 390 4.88 6.04 7.06
CA PHE A 390 4.53 7.19 6.24
C PHE A 390 5.43 7.26 5.01
N MET A 391 4.86 7.24 3.82
CA MET A 391 5.56 7.41 2.55
C MET A 391 4.86 8.47 1.69
N PHE A 392 5.16 9.73 1.95
CA PHE A 392 4.63 10.90 1.25
C PHE A 392 5.75 11.71 0.62
N GLY A 393 5.36 12.72 -0.16
CA GLY A 393 6.30 13.74 -0.66
C GLY A 393 6.31 13.90 -2.17
N GLY A 394 5.90 12.88 -2.93
CA GLY A 394 5.87 12.97 -4.39
C GLY A 394 5.04 14.13 -4.91
N ASN A 395 3.88 14.36 -4.31
CA ASN A 395 3.00 15.49 -4.66
C ASN A 395 3.47 16.82 -4.05
N ASP A 396 4.08 16.78 -2.87
CA ASP A 396 4.59 17.97 -2.18
C ASP A 396 5.71 18.67 -2.98
N MET A 397 6.46 17.92 -3.79
CA MET A 397 7.48 18.45 -4.71
C MET A 397 6.94 19.44 -5.75
N ASN A 398 5.64 19.43 -5.99
CA ASN A 398 4.99 20.29 -6.97
C ASN A 398 4.39 21.55 -6.33
N THR A 399 4.57 21.75 -5.02
CA THR A 399 4.06 22.92 -4.30
C THR A 399 5.10 24.03 -4.22
N GLN A 400 4.63 25.27 -4.07
CA GLN A 400 5.51 26.45 -3.88
C GLN A 400 5.84 26.70 -2.39
N GLY A 401 5.59 25.72 -1.51
CA GLY A 401 5.86 25.83 -0.08
C GLY A 401 7.35 25.82 0.28
N THR A 402 7.70 26.40 1.41
CA THR A 402 9.06 26.31 1.96
C THR A 402 9.27 24.96 2.66
N MET A 403 10.51 24.48 2.74
CA MET A 403 10.84 23.28 3.52
C MET A 403 10.56 23.46 5.01
N ALA A 404 10.63 24.66 5.54
CA ALA A 404 10.25 24.96 6.93
C ALA A 404 8.76 24.64 7.15
N LYS A 405 7.89 25.15 6.28
CA LYS A 405 6.45 24.87 6.36
C LYS A 405 6.14 23.40 6.14
N TYR A 406 6.82 22.74 5.21
CA TYR A 406 6.67 21.29 5.01
C TYR A 406 6.99 20.51 6.29
N ARG A 407 8.09 20.85 6.99
CA ARG A 407 8.46 20.23 8.27
C ARG A 407 7.38 20.40 9.33
N GLU A 408 6.81 21.61 9.46
CA GLU A 408 5.70 21.88 10.39
C GLU A 408 4.49 20.97 10.06
N GLU A 409 4.03 21.00 8.82
CA GLU A 409 2.88 20.23 8.35
C GLU A 409 3.09 18.70 8.54
N PHE A 410 4.28 18.19 8.27
CA PHE A 410 4.57 16.77 8.44
C PHE A 410 4.70 16.39 9.93
N THR A 411 5.27 17.25 10.75
CA THR A 411 5.29 17.08 12.21
C THR A 411 3.88 16.97 12.78
N GLU A 412 2.96 17.86 12.34
CA GLU A 412 1.56 17.82 12.77
C GLU A 412 0.89 16.48 12.39
N VAL A 413 1.13 15.99 11.19
CA VAL A 413 0.59 14.69 10.74
C VAL A 413 1.10 13.55 11.63
N ILE A 414 2.41 13.44 11.86
CA ILE A 414 2.99 12.40 12.71
C ILE A 414 2.39 12.45 14.11
N ARG A 415 2.31 13.63 14.72
CA ARG A 415 1.74 13.84 16.05
C ARG A 415 0.26 13.51 16.12
N LEU A 416 -0.51 13.86 15.08
CA LEU A 416 -1.92 13.52 14.99
C LEU A 416 -2.13 12.00 15.07
N PHE A 417 -1.39 11.22 14.29
CA PHE A 417 -1.53 9.76 14.29
C PHE A 417 -1.03 9.12 15.59
N ARG A 418 0.11 9.55 16.10
CA ARG A 418 0.70 9.01 17.32
C ARG A 418 0.01 9.47 18.60
N GLY A 419 -0.83 10.49 18.52
CA GLY A 419 -1.62 10.98 19.65
C GLY A 419 -2.74 10.03 20.10
N ALA A 420 -3.07 8.99 19.33
CA ALA A 420 -4.07 8.00 19.68
C ALA A 420 -3.61 7.06 20.80
N GLN A 421 -2.36 6.64 20.72
CA GLN A 421 -1.67 5.71 21.64
C GLN A 421 -0.15 5.80 21.41
N PRO A 422 0.70 5.31 22.33
CA PRO A 422 2.12 5.13 22.06
C PRO A 422 2.28 4.21 20.84
N LEU A 423 2.80 4.75 19.75
CA LEU A 423 2.87 4.06 18.47
C LEU A 423 4.23 4.31 17.82
N PRO A 424 5.06 3.27 17.58
CA PRO A 424 6.24 3.39 16.75
C PRO A 424 5.90 3.92 15.36
N CYS A 425 6.81 4.70 14.79
CA CYS A 425 6.65 5.25 13.44
C CYS A 425 7.90 5.04 12.60
N LEU A 426 7.67 4.84 11.31
CA LEU A 426 8.70 4.77 10.27
C LEU A 426 8.36 5.77 9.17
N VAL A 427 9.30 6.63 8.82
CA VAL A 427 9.20 7.50 7.65
C VAL A 427 10.05 6.91 6.53
N MET A 428 9.42 6.66 5.40
CA MET A 428 10.09 6.32 4.14
C MET A 428 10.26 7.61 3.32
N ALA A 429 11.49 7.92 2.94
CA ALA A 429 11.76 9.01 2.01
C ALA A 429 11.01 8.82 0.70
N PRO A 430 10.70 9.90 -0.05
CA PRO A 430 10.09 9.78 -1.36
C PRO A 430 11.04 9.07 -2.33
N LEU A 431 10.47 8.54 -3.39
CA LEU A 431 11.21 8.02 -4.54
C LEU A 431 12.03 9.13 -5.21
N ASP A 432 13.04 8.75 -6.00
CA ASP A 432 13.64 9.70 -6.95
C ASP A 432 12.59 10.14 -7.97
N HIS A 433 12.53 11.43 -8.23
CA HIS A 433 11.73 12.04 -9.26
C HIS A 433 12.64 12.65 -10.30
N GLY A 434 12.59 12.11 -11.52
CA GLY A 434 13.42 12.56 -12.62
C GLY A 434 12.81 13.71 -13.40
N GLU A 435 13.67 14.49 -14.03
CA GLU A 435 13.29 15.44 -15.07
C GLU A 435 14.23 15.31 -16.26
N ARG A 436 13.77 15.72 -17.45
CA ARG A 436 14.60 15.65 -18.66
C ARG A 436 15.47 16.90 -18.77
N ASP A 437 16.78 16.67 -18.85
CA ASP A 437 17.77 17.65 -19.21
C ASP A 437 18.45 17.21 -20.53
N GLY A 438 17.94 17.70 -21.65
CA GLY A 438 18.31 17.22 -22.98
C GLY A 438 18.03 15.72 -23.14
N ALA A 439 19.04 14.93 -23.42
CA ALA A 439 18.95 13.47 -23.55
C ALA A 439 19.08 12.73 -22.20
N ARG A 440 19.39 13.43 -21.11
CA ARG A 440 19.59 12.85 -19.79
C ARG A 440 18.32 12.92 -18.95
N ILE A 441 18.20 12.02 -18.00
CA ILE A 441 17.22 12.09 -16.92
C ILE A 441 18.03 12.37 -15.65
N VAL A 442 17.74 13.51 -15.03
CA VAL A 442 18.39 13.97 -13.80
C VAL A 442 17.39 14.01 -12.68
N THR A 443 17.85 13.91 -11.43
CA THR A 443 17.01 14.08 -10.26
C THR A 443 16.55 15.53 -10.14
N ARG A 444 15.27 15.75 -9.87
CA ARG A 444 14.75 17.09 -9.59
C ARG A 444 15.40 17.65 -8.30
N PRO A 445 15.91 18.89 -8.30
CA PRO A 445 16.64 19.45 -7.13
C PRO A 445 15.83 19.52 -5.84
N ILE A 446 14.51 19.43 -5.91
CA ILE A 446 13.62 19.44 -4.74
C ILE A 446 13.67 18.10 -3.98
N VAL A 447 14.01 16.98 -4.63
CA VAL A 447 14.02 15.64 -4.03
C VAL A 447 14.94 15.59 -2.82
N THR A 448 16.21 15.95 -2.98
CA THR A 448 17.20 15.93 -1.90
C THR A 448 16.82 16.86 -0.74
N LYS A 449 16.22 18.01 -1.03
CA LYS A 449 15.73 18.94 0.01
C LYS A 449 14.60 18.31 0.82
N LEU A 450 13.69 17.63 0.14
CA LEU A 450 12.54 16.98 0.79
C LEU A 450 12.96 15.76 1.61
N VAL A 451 13.86 14.92 1.09
CA VAL A 451 14.46 13.79 1.82
C VAL A 451 15.10 14.27 3.12
N ASN A 452 15.91 15.33 3.06
CA ASN A 452 16.54 15.89 4.24
C ASN A 452 15.51 16.45 5.25
N ALA A 453 14.48 17.16 4.77
CA ALA A 453 13.42 17.67 5.63
C ALA A 453 12.66 16.54 6.34
N GLN A 454 12.37 15.44 5.64
CA GLN A 454 11.71 14.27 6.24
C GLN A 454 12.60 13.54 7.25
N ARG A 455 13.89 13.41 6.96
CA ARG A 455 14.86 12.83 7.91
C ARG A 455 14.94 13.64 9.20
N GLU A 456 14.99 14.97 9.09
CA GLU A 456 15.00 15.87 10.25
C GLU A 456 13.73 15.73 11.09
N VAL A 457 12.55 15.68 10.45
CA VAL A 457 11.26 15.47 11.14
C VAL A 457 11.21 14.10 11.78
N ALA A 458 11.58 13.03 11.06
CA ALA A 458 11.59 11.68 11.60
C ALA A 458 12.45 11.57 12.86
N LYS A 459 13.65 12.15 12.82
CA LYS A 459 14.55 12.19 13.97
C LYS A 459 13.96 12.99 15.14
N ALA A 460 13.38 14.15 14.87
CA ALA A 460 12.81 15.03 15.91
C ALA A 460 11.60 14.39 16.60
N GLU A 461 10.77 13.67 15.84
CA GLU A 461 9.57 13.00 16.35
C GLU A 461 9.83 11.58 16.85
N GLY A 462 11.08 11.10 16.87
CA GLY A 462 11.44 9.75 17.33
C GLY A 462 10.85 8.64 16.44
N CYS A 463 10.82 8.86 15.12
CA CYS A 463 10.53 7.85 14.14
C CYS A 463 11.82 7.23 13.58
N ALA A 464 11.76 5.97 13.20
CA ALA A 464 12.77 5.39 12.32
C ALA A 464 12.69 6.05 10.92
N PHE A 465 13.77 6.02 10.17
CA PHE A 465 13.83 6.59 8.83
C PHE A 465 14.45 5.61 7.84
N PHE A 466 13.77 5.38 6.71
CA PHE A 466 14.28 4.62 5.58
C PHE A 466 14.51 5.55 4.40
N ASP A 467 15.77 5.74 4.00
CA ASP A 467 16.11 6.59 2.86
C ASP A 467 15.86 5.83 1.55
N THR A 468 14.61 5.85 1.09
CA THR A 468 14.20 5.20 -0.16
C THR A 468 14.94 5.77 -1.37
N PHE A 469 15.20 7.09 -1.38
CA PHE A 469 15.95 7.75 -2.45
C PHE A 469 17.39 7.21 -2.54
N ALA A 470 18.09 7.12 -1.41
CA ALA A 470 19.42 6.55 -1.36
C ALA A 470 19.43 5.04 -1.67
N ALA A 471 18.42 4.28 -1.20
CA ALA A 471 18.27 2.86 -1.50
C ALA A 471 18.08 2.60 -3.00
N MET A 472 17.41 3.50 -3.73
CA MET A 472 17.29 3.45 -5.19
C MET A 472 18.62 3.73 -5.91
N GLY A 473 19.64 4.23 -5.21
CA GLY A 473 20.94 4.62 -5.75
C GLY A 473 21.14 6.14 -5.86
N GLY A 474 20.31 6.94 -5.19
CA GLY A 474 20.46 8.40 -5.10
C GLY A 474 20.25 9.14 -6.41
N GLU A 475 21.01 10.20 -6.64
CA GLU A 475 20.87 11.05 -7.80
C GLU A 475 20.91 10.29 -9.14
N GLY A 476 19.96 10.60 -10.03
CA GLY A 476 19.77 9.98 -11.33
C GLY A 476 19.27 8.54 -11.28
N SER A 477 18.87 8.04 -10.11
CA SER A 477 18.38 6.66 -9.97
C SER A 477 17.13 6.40 -10.79
N MET A 478 16.17 7.32 -10.84
CA MET A 478 14.98 7.17 -11.68
C MET A 478 15.35 6.96 -13.15
N GLY A 479 16.32 7.69 -13.65
CA GLY A 479 16.82 7.51 -15.02
C GLY A 479 17.44 6.13 -15.26
N ARG A 480 18.13 5.56 -14.29
CA ARG A 480 18.67 4.19 -14.34
C ARG A 480 17.55 3.15 -14.25
N TRP A 481 16.57 3.36 -13.36
CA TRP A 481 15.44 2.47 -13.13
C TRP A 481 14.48 2.38 -14.32
N VAL A 482 14.25 3.50 -15.01
CA VAL A 482 13.45 3.51 -16.27
C VAL A 482 14.14 2.72 -17.38
N ARG A 483 15.50 2.74 -17.44
CA ARG A 483 16.28 2.04 -18.45
C ARG A 483 16.68 0.61 -18.08
N SER A 484 16.37 0.16 -16.88
CA SER A 484 16.66 -1.23 -16.47
C SER A 484 15.80 -2.25 -17.24
N SER A 485 16.23 -3.51 -17.26
CA SER A 485 15.49 -4.62 -17.86
C SER A 485 15.36 -5.77 -16.85
N PRO A 486 14.14 -6.03 -16.32
CA PRO A 486 12.88 -5.29 -16.58
C PRO A 486 12.94 -3.85 -16.06
N ALA A 487 12.14 -2.96 -16.68
CA ALA A 487 12.06 -1.57 -16.22
C ALA A 487 11.47 -1.51 -14.80
N LEU A 488 12.13 -0.77 -13.91
CA LEU A 488 11.70 -0.56 -12.52
C LEU A 488 11.03 0.79 -12.33
N GLY A 489 11.46 1.82 -13.06
CA GLY A 489 10.82 3.13 -13.12
C GLY A 489 9.82 3.23 -14.26
N SER A 490 8.76 4.00 -14.05
CA SER A 490 7.76 4.31 -15.08
C SER A 490 8.24 5.44 -16.00
N GLY A 491 7.71 5.49 -17.23
CA GLY A 491 8.07 6.51 -18.22
C GLY A 491 7.70 7.94 -17.84
N ASP A 492 6.88 8.14 -16.82
CA ASP A 492 6.55 9.45 -16.26
C ASP A 492 7.63 10.01 -15.33
N LEU A 493 8.69 9.24 -15.06
CA LEU A 493 9.86 9.60 -14.25
C LEU A 493 9.57 9.91 -12.77
N SER A 494 8.42 9.46 -12.27
CA SER A 494 7.94 9.73 -10.91
C SER A 494 7.45 8.50 -10.17
N HIS A 495 6.88 7.54 -10.90
CA HIS A 495 6.30 6.31 -10.33
C HIS A 495 7.14 5.09 -10.67
N LEU A 496 6.92 4.03 -9.91
CA LEU A 496 7.53 2.72 -10.14
C LEU A 496 6.65 1.87 -11.06
N THR A 497 7.27 0.91 -11.72
CA THR A 497 6.57 -0.23 -12.32
C THR A 497 6.23 -1.25 -11.23
N HIS A 498 5.45 -2.27 -11.57
CA HIS A 498 5.20 -3.41 -10.68
C HIS A 498 6.50 -4.06 -10.16
N HIS A 499 7.51 -4.21 -11.03
CA HIS A 499 8.83 -4.73 -10.63
C HIS A 499 9.56 -3.78 -9.68
N GLY A 500 9.48 -2.47 -9.93
CA GLY A 500 10.08 -1.46 -9.05
C GLY A 500 9.46 -1.45 -7.66
N HIS A 501 8.15 -1.63 -7.54
CA HIS A 501 7.49 -1.77 -6.24
C HIS A 501 8.01 -2.98 -5.45
N LYS A 502 8.21 -4.13 -6.12
CA LYS A 502 8.79 -5.32 -5.48
C LYS A 502 10.20 -5.09 -4.97
N VAL A 503 11.03 -4.42 -5.77
CA VAL A 503 12.40 -4.09 -5.38
C VAL A 503 12.43 -3.19 -4.14
N VAL A 504 11.65 -2.10 -4.12
CA VAL A 504 11.57 -1.20 -2.95
C VAL A 504 11.01 -1.91 -1.73
N GLY A 505 9.92 -2.68 -1.90
CA GLY A 505 9.36 -3.48 -0.81
C GLY A 505 10.35 -4.49 -0.25
N GLY A 506 11.14 -5.14 -1.11
CA GLY A 506 12.22 -6.05 -0.73
C GLY A 506 13.35 -5.35 0.03
N MET A 507 13.76 -4.15 -0.39
CA MET A 507 14.78 -3.36 0.31
C MET A 507 14.31 -2.97 1.72
N LEU A 508 13.06 -2.49 1.86
CA LEU A 508 12.50 -2.15 3.18
C LEU A 508 12.37 -3.41 4.06
N TYR A 509 11.89 -4.52 3.50
CA TYR A 509 11.82 -5.81 4.23
C TYR A 509 13.18 -6.18 4.80
N ARG A 510 14.25 -6.15 4.00
CA ARG A 510 15.62 -6.51 4.45
C ARG A 510 16.12 -5.56 5.53
N ALA A 511 15.83 -4.27 5.43
CA ALA A 511 16.18 -3.28 6.45
C ALA A 511 15.47 -3.55 7.78
N LEU A 512 14.16 -3.85 7.75
CA LEU A 512 13.37 -4.19 8.94
C LEU A 512 13.83 -5.50 9.57
N VAL A 513 14.09 -6.53 8.76
CA VAL A 513 14.55 -7.84 9.27
C VAL A 513 15.94 -7.73 9.87
N ALA A 514 16.85 -6.93 9.31
CA ALA A 514 18.17 -6.69 9.91
C ALA A 514 18.04 -6.08 11.31
N GLY A 515 17.24 -5.03 11.47
CA GLY A 515 16.96 -4.44 12.78
C GLY A 515 16.29 -5.42 13.75
N TYR A 516 15.37 -6.25 13.25
CA TYR A 516 14.74 -7.32 14.03
C TYR A 516 15.74 -8.38 14.51
N VAL A 517 16.64 -8.84 13.65
CA VAL A 517 17.68 -9.81 14.02
C VAL A 517 18.60 -9.26 15.11
N ASP A 518 18.99 -7.98 14.99
CA ASP A 518 19.80 -7.33 16.02
C ASP A 518 19.03 -7.17 17.34
N TYR A 519 17.74 -6.80 17.27
CA TYR A 519 16.84 -6.79 18.44
C TYR A 519 16.79 -8.18 19.10
N ARG A 520 16.54 -9.25 18.36
CA ARG A 520 16.42 -10.62 18.88
C ARG A 520 17.71 -11.09 19.59
N LYS A 521 18.88 -10.75 19.03
CA LYS A 521 20.19 -11.06 19.66
C LYS A 521 20.39 -10.31 20.96
N ARG A 522 19.99 -9.03 21.03
CA ARG A 522 20.12 -8.22 22.26
C ARG A 522 19.14 -8.64 23.35
N MET A 523 17.95 -9.11 22.99
CA MET A 523 16.85 -9.39 23.91
C MET A 523 16.77 -10.84 24.36
N VAL A 524 17.76 -11.68 24.05
CA VAL A 524 17.84 -13.07 24.56
C VAL A 524 17.71 -13.09 26.08
N GLY A 525 16.82 -13.94 26.60
CA GLY A 525 16.55 -14.07 28.02
C GLY A 525 15.71 -12.95 28.66
N GLN A 526 15.29 -11.92 27.89
CA GLN A 526 14.34 -10.93 28.36
C GLN A 526 12.91 -11.44 28.24
N PRO A 527 11.94 -10.92 29.05
CA PRO A 527 10.53 -11.31 28.94
C PRO A 527 9.97 -11.11 27.52
N VAL A 528 9.14 -12.04 27.06
CA VAL A 528 8.41 -11.89 25.81
C VAL A 528 7.40 -10.75 25.95
N GLN A 529 7.42 -9.81 24.99
CA GLN A 529 6.44 -8.73 24.91
C GLN A 529 5.27 -9.21 24.04
N LEU A 530 4.10 -9.39 24.62
CA LEU A 530 2.89 -9.67 23.86
C LEU A 530 2.23 -8.37 23.39
N PRO A 531 1.62 -8.36 22.19
CA PRO A 531 0.72 -7.28 21.81
C PRO A 531 -0.41 -7.11 22.82
N PRO A 532 -0.90 -5.90 23.09
CA PRO A 532 -1.91 -5.62 24.12
C PRO A 532 -3.17 -6.49 24.02
N GLN A 533 -3.63 -6.79 22.81
CA GLN A 533 -4.80 -7.67 22.60
C GLN A 533 -4.53 -9.13 22.97
N ALA A 534 -3.32 -9.62 22.76
CA ALA A 534 -2.93 -10.96 23.16
C ALA A 534 -2.85 -11.06 24.70
N ALA A 535 -2.32 -10.03 25.35
CA ALA A 535 -2.26 -9.95 26.81
C ALA A 535 -3.67 -9.93 27.44
N ALA A 536 -4.61 -9.15 26.90
CA ALA A 536 -5.99 -9.09 27.37
C ALA A 536 -6.75 -10.43 27.22
N LYS A 537 -6.49 -11.20 26.17
CA LYS A 537 -7.07 -12.55 26.00
C LYS A 537 -6.49 -13.56 27.00
N VAL A 538 -5.21 -13.45 27.36
CA VAL A 538 -4.57 -14.28 28.36
C VAL A 538 -5.18 -14.01 29.74
N GLU A 539 -5.33 -12.74 30.15
CA GLU A 539 -5.96 -12.36 31.41
C GLU A 539 -7.44 -12.80 31.49
N ALA A 540 -8.16 -12.75 30.37
CA ALA A 540 -9.56 -13.21 30.33
C ALA A 540 -9.69 -14.73 30.46
N THR A 541 -8.74 -15.53 29.96
CA THR A 541 -8.71 -16.99 30.11
C THR A 541 -8.35 -17.40 31.53
N ASP A 542 -7.45 -16.72 32.19
CA ASP A 542 -7.08 -16.99 33.58
C ASP A 542 -8.23 -16.67 34.55
N ASN A 543 -9.03 -15.65 34.30
CA ASN A 543 -10.20 -15.31 35.08
C ASN A 543 -11.38 -16.29 34.90
N ILE A 544 -11.48 -17.01 33.79
CA ILE A 544 -12.51 -18.01 33.53
C ILE A 544 -12.18 -19.35 34.22
N SER A 545 -10.89 -19.68 34.41
CA SER A 545 -10.48 -20.93 35.06
C SER A 545 -10.69 -20.96 36.56
N VAL A 546 -10.97 -19.82 37.22
CA VAL A 546 -11.19 -19.73 38.68
C VAL A 546 -12.67 -19.69 39.05
N ALA A 547 -13.60 -19.45 38.12
CA ALA A 547 -15.03 -19.25 38.41
C ALA A 547 -15.96 -20.44 38.05
N GLY A 548 -15.45 -21.64 37.74
CA GLY A 548 -16.27 -22.72 37.18
C GLY A 548 -16.03 -24.12 37.73
N ALA A 549 -15.99 -24.29 39.06
CA ALA A 549 -16.00 -25.62 39.67
C ALA A 549 -17.08 -25.74 40.76
N GLU A 550 -18.34 -25.61 40.37
CA GLU A 550 -19.44 -26.21 41.12
C GLU A 550 -20.04 -27.37 40.33
N LYS A 551 -19.85 -28.59 40.89
CA LYS A 551 -20.49 -29.81 40.39
C LYS A 551 -21.99 -29.72 40.61
N PRO A 552 -22.85 -30.05 39.62
CA PRO A 552 -24.28 -30.22 39.90
C PRO A 552 -24.51 -31.47 40.74
N GLY A 553 -25.11 -31.26 41.91
CA GLY A 553 -25.57 -32.32 42.78
C GLY A 553 -26.68 -33.15 42.14
N VAL A 554 -26.53 -34.45 42.31
CA VAL A 554 -27.55 -35.46 42.02
C VAL A 554 -28.71 -35.25 43.00
N GLY A 555 -29.88 -34.87 42.47
CA GLY A 555 -31.14 -34.80 43.20
C GLY A 555 -32.12 -35.81 42.62
N ASP A 556 -32.57 -36.72 43.50
CA ASP A 556 -33.46 -37.83 43.24
C ASP A 556 -34.84 -37.45 42.68
N ALA A 557 -35.34 -38.32 41.82
CA ALA A 557 -36.69 -38.31 41.27
C ALA A 557 -37.77 -38.67 42.34
N LYS A 558 -38.90 -37.94 42.35
CA LYS A 558 -40.21 -38.47 42.73
C LYS A 558 -41.35 -37.77 41.99
N ASP A 559 -41.94 -38.59 41.13
CA ASP A 559 -43.35 -38.93 40.99
C ASP A 559 -44.43 -37.85 40.82
N GLY A 560 -45.24 -38.02 39.80
CA GLY A 560 -46.68 -37.82 39.87
C GLY A 560 -47.36 -36.84 38.95
N SER A 561 -48.03 -37.42 37.96
CA SER A 561 -49.34 -37.03 37.36
C SER A 561 -49.40 -36.14 36.12
N VAL A 562 -49.80 -36.81 35.07
CA VAL A 562 -50.46 -36.32 33.85
C VAL A 562 -51.90 -35.90 34.18
N PRO A 563 -52.48 -34.92 33.52
CA PRO A 563 -53.78 -35.19 32.85
C PRO A 563 -53.84 -34.84 31.36
N GLU A 564 -54.63 -35.62 30.75
CA GLU A 564 -55.09 -35.94 29.43
C GLU A 564 -55.89 -34.84 28.71
N ALA A 565 -55.70 -34.73 27.43
CA ALA A 565 -56.62 -34.57 26.28
C ALA A 565 -57.62 -33.39 26.20
N ALA A 566 -57.56 -32.72 25.07
CA ALA A 566 -58.71 -32.49 24.18
C ALA A 566 -58.28 -32.09 22.76
N ARG A 567 -58.54 -32.94 21.81
CA ARG A 567 -58.79 -32.66 20.36
C ARG A 567 -60.29 -32.77 20.13
N PRO A 568 -60.89 -32.53 18.92
CA PRO A 568 -60.51 -31.69 17.75
C PRO A 568 -61.74 -30.93 17.19
N GLY A 569 -61.61 -30.17 16.13
CA GLY A 569 -62.72 -29.69 15.30
C GLY A 569 -62.30 -28.80 14.15
N ALA A 570 -62.15 -29.42 13.06
CA ALA A 570 -62.88 -29.43 11.77
C ALA A 570 -62.71 -28.21 10.84
N ALA A 571 -62.28 -28.58 9.66
CA ALA A 571 -62.13 -27.89 8.40
C ALA A 571 -63.32 -27.04 7.91
N VAL A 572 -63.04 -26.00 7.11
CA VAL A 572 -63.74 -25.64 5.89
C VAL A 572 -62.83 -24.80 4.98
N ALA A 573 -62.61 -25.25 3.75
CA ALA A 573 -62.10 -24.53 2.59
C ALA A 573 -63.29 -24.03 1.73
N PRO A 574 -63.03 -23.48 0.48
CA PRO A 574 -62.48 -22.18 0.08
C PRO A 574 -63.53 -21.35 -0.72
N ALA A 575 -63.24 -20.12 -1.05
CA ALA A 575 -63.95 -19.42 -2.11
C ALA A 575 -63.06 -18.42 -2.87
N GLN A 576 -63.21 -18.48 -4.15
CA GLN A 576 -62.56 -17.85 -5.27
C GLN A 576 -62.78 -16.34 -5.39
N GLN A 577 -61.87 -15.77 -6.13
CA GLN A 577 -61.77 -14.46 -6.77
C GLN A 577 -63.10 -13.89 -7.35
N PRO A 578 -63.16 -12.59 -7.75
CA PRO A 578 -62.39 -12.12 -8.90
C PRO A 578 -61.29 -11.10 -8.63
#